data_fd275cebe3521894acb9a36041684e15
#
_entry.id   fd275cebe3521894acb9a36041684e15
#
_cell.length_a   1.000
_cell.length_b   1.000
_cell.length_c   1.000
_cell.angle_alpha   90.00
_cell.angle_beta   90.00
_cell.angle_gamma   90.00
#
_symmetry.space_group_name_H-M   'P 1'
#
loop_
_entity.id
_entity.type
_entity.pdbx_description
1 polymer ?
#
loop_
_entity_poly.entity_id
_entity_poly.type
_entity_poly.pdbx_seq_one_letter_code
_entity_poly.pdbx_strand_id
1 'polypeptide(L)' 'MRLKEIEARLAEIKEELNTRAAELTDEEITKLETEVTDLQEERTTLLTAAEKRK' A
#
# COMPACT_ATOMS: atom_id res chain seq x y z
N MET A 1 4.97 7.17 -13.34
CA MET A 1 5.27 7.72 -12.03
C MET A 1 4.96 6.72 -10.93
N ARG A 2 5.88 6.56 -10.01
CA ARG A 2 5.76 5.54 -8.98
C ARG A 2 4.57 5.73 -8.05
N LEU A 3 4.17 6.97 -7.84
CA LEU A 3 3.02 7.26 -6.97
C LEU A 3 1.74 6.57 -7.45
N LYS A 4 1.51 6.58 -8.75
CA LYS A 4 0.34 5.89 -9.31
C LYS A 4 0.42 4.39 -9.09
N GLU A 5 1.61 3.84 -9.23
CA GLU A 5 1.82 2.41 -9.00
C GLU A 5 1.56 2.04 -7.55
N ILE A 6 2.03 2.87 -6.64
CA ILE A 6 1.81 2.67 -5.21
C ILE A 6 0.32 2.70 -4.89
N GLU A 7 -0.39 3.69 -5.41
CA GLU A 7 -1.83 3.82 -5.15
C GLU A 7 -2.61 2.65 -5.73
N ALA A 8 -2.24 2.20 -6.93
CA ALA A 8 -2.88 1.06 -7.55
C ALA A 8 -2.66 -0.20 -6.71
N ARG A 9 -1.44 -0.40 -6.23
CA ARG A 9 -1.13 -1.57 -5.41
C ARG A 9 -1.87 -1.52 -4.07
N LEU A 10 -1.95 -0.35 -3.46
CA LEU A 10 -2.69 -0.19 -2.21
C LEU A 10 -4.17 -0.54 -2.40
N ALA A 11 -4.75 -0.13 -3.52
CA ALA A 11 -6.14 -0.44 -3.81
C ALA A 11 -6.32 -1.94 -3.99
N GLU A 12 -5.39 -2.61 -4.67
CA GLU A 12 -5.46 -4.06 -4.86
C GLU A 12 -5.39 -4.80 -3.53
N ILE A 13 -4.49 -4.39 -2.66
CA ILE A 13 -4.34 -5.02 -1.35
C ILE A 13 -5.60 -4.83 -0.51
N LYS A 14 -6.14 -3.63 -0.50
CA LYS A 14 -7.38 -3.35 0.22
C LYS A 14 -8.52 -4.22 -0.27
N GLU A 15 -8.62 -4.39 -1.57
CA GLU A 15 -9.66 -5.21 -2.15
C GLU A 15 -9.49 -6.67 -1.78
N GLU A 16 -8.27 -7.17 -1.80
CA GLU A 16 -8.00 -8.55 -1.39
C GLU A 16 -8.36 -8.76 0.07
N LEU A 17 -7.98 -7.83 0.94
CA LEU A 17 -8.31 -7.94 2.35
C LEU A 17 -9.81 -7.89 2.59
N ASN A 18 -10.53 -7.15 1.79
CA ASN A 18 -11.97 -7.02 1.92
C ASN A 18 -12.74 -8.22 1.37
N THR A 19 -12.35 -8.70 0.18
CA THR A 19 -13.08 -9.78 -0.49
C THR A 19 -12.61 -11.16 -0.07
N ARG A 20 -11.36 -11.31 0.29
CA ARG A 20 -10.77 -12.62 0.60
C ARG A 20 -10.33 -12.77 2.05
N ALA A 21 -10.83 -11.89 2.92
CA ALA A 21 -10.43 -11.91 4.33
C ALA A 21 -10.63 -13.27 4.99
N ALA A 22 -11.71 -13.95 4.65
CA ALA A 22 -12.02 -15.26 5.22
C ALA A 22 -11.10 -16.37 4.69
N GLU A 23 -10.50 -16.17 3.53
CA GLU A 23 -9.64 -17.16 2.91
C GLU A 23 -8.16 -16.98 3.25
N LEU A 24 -7.79 -15.78 3.64
CA LEU A 24 -6.39 -15.47 3.94
C LEU A 24 -6.00 -15.98 5.31
N THR A 25 -4.77 -16.50 5.42
CA THR A 25 -4.23 -16.89 6.71
C THR A 25 -3.70 -15.65 7.45
N ASP A 26 -3.47 -15.80 8.75
CA ASP A 26 -2.92 -14.70 9.55
C ASP A 26 -1.57 -14.22 8.99
N GLU A 27 -0.76 -15.15 8.50
CA GLU A 27 0.53 -14.79 7.91
C GLU A 27 0.36 -13.97 6.65
N GLU A 28 -0.59 -14.35 5.81
CA GLU A 28 -0.85 -13.61 4.58
C GLU A 28 -1.38 -12.21 4.88
N ILE A 29 -2.27 -12.12 5.84
CA ILE A 29 -2.80 -10.82 6.26
C ILE A 29 -1.69 -9.93 6.79
N THR A 30 -0.81 -10.47 7.62
CA THR A 30 0.32 -9.72 8.16
C THR A 30 1.25 -9.23 7.04
N LYS A 31 1.52 -10.07 6.05
CA LYS A 31 2.36 -9.68 4.93
C LYS A 31 1.75 -8.54 4.13
N LEU A 32 0.44 -8.63 3.89
CA LEU A 32 -0.25 -7.59 3.14
C LEU A 32 -0.27 -6.29 3.93
N GLU A 33 -0.48 -6.36 5.23
CA GLU A 33 -0.45 -5.17 6.08
C GLU A 33 0.92 -4.52 6.11
N THR A 34 1.98 -5.33 6.14
CA THR A 34 3.33 -4.81 6.09
C THR A 34 3.58 -4.11 4.76
N GLU A 35 3.13 -4.70 3.67
CA GLU A 35 3.26 -4.09 2.35
C GLU A 35 2.51 -2.77 2.28
N VAL A 36 1.30 -2.72 2.84
CA VAL A 36 0.53 -1.48 2.90
C VAL A 36 1.29 -0.39 3.65
N THR A 37 1.86 -0.73 4.79
CA THR A 37 2.64 0.21 5.59
C THR A 37 3.83 0.75 4.81
N ASP A 38 4.58 -0.15 4.16
CA ASP A 38 5.73 0.25 3.36
C ASP A 38 5.34 1.15 2.21
N LEU A 39 4.26 0.81 1.52
CA LEU A 39 3.78 1.61 0.40
C LEU A 39 3.28 2.98 0.85
N GLN A 40 2.62 3.03 1.99
CA GLN A 40 2.16 4.31 2.53
C GLN A 40 3.32 5.22 2.92
N GLU A 41 4.36 4.65 3.50
CA GLU A 41 5.57 5.41 3.82
C GLU A 41 6.24 5.94 2.55
N GLU A 42 6.36 5.11 1.54
CA GLU A 42 6.93 5.50 0.27
C GLU A 42 6.11 6.61 -0.38
N ARG A 43 4.80 6.48 -0.32
CA ARG A 43 3.90 7.49 -0.85
C ARG A 43 4.09 8.82 -0.15
N THR A 44 4.16 8.78 1.18
CA THR A 44 4.38 9.99 1.97
C THR A 44 5.72 10.63 1.62
N THR A 45 6.76 9.83 1.46
CA THR A 45 8.09 10.32 1.09
C THR A 45 8.06 11.02 -0.27
N LEU A 46 7.37 10.42 -1.24
CA LEU A 46 7.27 11.00 -2.57
C LEU A 46 6.49 12.32 -2.56
N LEU A 47 5.41 12.37 -1.82
CA LEU A 47 4.61 13.58 -1.72
C LEU A 47 5.38 14.69 -1.01
N THR A 48 6.09 14.36 0.05
CA THR A 48 6.90 15.33 0.78
C THR A 48 8.04 15.85 -0.11
N ALA A 49 8.69 14.98 -0.86
CA ALA A 49 9.75 15.39 -1.76
C ALA A 49 9.22 16.33 -2.84
N ALA A 50 8.04 16.04 -3.37
CA ALA A 50 7.42 16.90 -4.37
C ALA A 50 7.13 18.29 -3.82
N GLU A 51 6.68 18.36 -2.57
CA GLU A 51 6.42 19.64 -1.92
C GLU A 51 7.70 20.45 -1.73
N LYS A 52 8.77 19.79 -1.35
CA LYS A 52 10.04 20.47 -1.11
C LYS A 52 10.69 21.03 -2.38
N ARG A 53 10.28 20.52 -3.51
CA ARG A 53 10.84 20.95 -4.79
C ARG A 53 10.32 22.32 -5.26
N LYS A 54 9.29 22.79 -4.66
CA LYS A 54 8.80 24.14 -4.98
C LYS A 54 9.77 25.20 -4.45
#